data_64f6d88f89d442157172681a101d487f
#
_entry.id   64f6d88f89d442157172681a101d487f
#
_cell.length_a   1.000
_cell.length_b   1.000
_cell.length_c   1.000
_cell.angle_alpha   90.00
_cell.angle_beta   90.00
_cell.angle_gamma   90.00
#
_symmetry.space_group_name_H-M   'P 1'
#
loop_
_entity.id
_entity.type
_entity.pdbx_description
1 polymer ?
#
loop_
_entity_poly.entity_id
_entity_poly.type
_entity_poly.pdbx_seq_one_letter_code
_entity_poly.pdbx_strand_id
1 'polypeptide(L)'
;MLENQDELGLTDDALRREVAFFLLAGAHTTATAFVRAIDHIIGWLETHPEDADLIASDRLFVQRCIHETLRLNPSSPIGRRRALAPVRLRSGIDIPEGAVVVIDLQQVNRDPVVFGDDAGEFNPRRPLPPGVAPFGLSFAAGMHVCIGQDLAAGVVPTPGTSPDDHLSGLLTGSVQQVLNIGVRRDPVNPPERDKNTARPYWGRYPVLFGKEA
;
A
#
# COMPACT_ATOMS: atom_id res chain seq x y z
N MET A 1 -4.32 -11.88 23.45
CA MET A 1 -5.80 -12.06 23.42
C MET A 1 -6.25 -13.23 24.25
N LEU A 2 -5.80 -14.45 24.01
CA LEU A 2 -6.23 -15.63 24.77
C LEU A 2 -5.90 -15.53 26.27
N GLU A 3 -4.71 -15.05 26.61
CA GLU A 3 -4.27 -14.90 28.01
C GLU A 3 -5.10 -13.89 28.82
N ASN A 4 -5.70 -12.90 28.16
CA ASN A 4 -6.46 -11.83 28.79
C ASN A 4 -7.96 -11.90 28.44
N GLN A 5 -8.43 -13.04 27.96
CA GLN A 5 -9.80 -13.22 27.46
C GLN A 5 -10.85 -12.87 28.52
N ASP A 6 -10.67 -13.40 29.71
CA ASP A 6 -11.63 -13.22 30.82
C ASP A 6 -11.61 -11.77 31.34
N GLU A 7 -10.40 -11.17 31.43
CA GLU A 7 -10.22 -9.78 31.87
C GLU A 7 -10.89 -8.79 30.89
N LEU A 8 -10.80 -9.07 29.57
CA LEU A 8 -11.40 -8.24 28.54
C LEU A 8 -12.87 -8.55 28.25
N GLY A 9 -13.44 -9.56 28.92
CA GLY A 9 -14.82 -10.01 28.71
C GLY A 9 -15.09 -10.53 27.30
N LEU A 10 -14.07 -11.08 26.63
CA LEU A 10 -14.18 -11.59 25.25
C LEU A 10 -14.76 -13.01 25.25
N THR A 11 -15.79 -13.22 24.45
CA THR A 11 -16.32 -14.57 24.20
C THR A 11 -15.47 -15.29 23.16
N ASP A 12 -15.51 -16.63 23.14
CA ASP A 12 -14.86 -17.45 22.09
C ASP A 12 -15.29 -17.04 20.69
N ASP A 13 -16.55 -16.68 20.51
CA ASP A 13 -17.08 -16.23 19.23
C ASP A 13 -16.49 -14.86 18.83
N ALA A 14 -16.34 -13.94 19.77
CA ALA A 14 -15.66 -12.67 19.52
C ALA A 14 -14.19 -12.88 19.10
N LEU A 15 -13.47 -13.75 19.80
CA LEU A 15 -12.08 -14.08 19.46
C LEU A 15 -11.96 -14.69 18.07
N ARG A 16 -12.83 -15.64 17.70
CA ARG A 16 -12.82 -16.23 16.35
C ARG A 16 -13.08 -15.20 15.28
N ARG A 17 -14.00 -14.26 15.50
CA ARG A 17 -14.30 -13.17 14.57
C ARG A 17 -13.12 -12.22 14.41
N GLU A 18 -12.44 -11.87 15.50
CA GLU A 18 -11.26 -11.02 15.46
C GLU A 18 -10.11 -11.68 14.66
N VAL A 19 -9.82 -12.96 14.94
CA VAL A 19 -8.80 -13.70 14.18
C VAL A 19 -9.16 -13.78 12.70
N ALA A 20 -10.41 -14.11 12.36
CA ALA A 20 -10.88 -14.13 10.98
C ALA A 20 -10.78 -12.76 10.30
N PHE A 21 -11.11 -11.68 11.02
CA PHE A 21 -10.99 -10.32 10.54
C PHE A 21 -9.54 -9.95 10.22
N PHE A 22 -8.61 -10.21 11.12
CA PHE A 22 -7.19 -9.90 10.88
C PHE A 22 -6.61 -10.70 9.72
N LEU A 23 -6.95 -11.99 9.60
CA LEU A 23 -6.54 -12.81 8.46
C LEU A 23 -7.08 -12.26 7.14
N LEU A 24 -8.36 -11.93 7.09
CA LEU A 24 -8.99 -11.37 5.88
C LEU A 24 -8.41 -10.00 5.52
N ALA A 25 -8.30 -9.10 6.50
CA ALA A 25 -7.81 -7.74 6.29
C ALA A 25 -6.35 -7.72 5.84
N GLY A 26 -5.50 -8.57 6.43
CA GLY A 26 -4.06 -8.63 6.13
C GLY A 26 -3.72 -9.37 4.84
N ALA A 27 -4.37 -10.51 4.58
CA ALA A 27 -3.97 -11.38 3.47
C ALA A 27 -4.22 -10.74 2.09
N HIS A 28 -5.46 -10.35 1.81
CA HIS A 28 -5.82 -9.87 0.46
C HIS A 28 -5.19 -8.53 0.11
N THR A 29 -5.18 -7.58 1.04
CA THR A 29 -4.64 -6.24 0.80
C THR A 29 -3.13 -6.28 0.59
N THR A 30 -2.42 -7.08 1.40
CA THR A 30 -0.96 -7.23 1.31
C THR A 30 -0.57 -7.99 0.04
N ALA A 31 -1.26 -9.08 -0.31
CA ALA A 31 -0.99 -9.81 -1.55
C ALA A 31 -1.18 -8.93 -2.80
N THR A 32 -2.24 -8.13 -2.82
CA THR A 32 -2.48 -7.18 -3.93
C THR A 32 -1.37 -6.14 -4.03
N ALA A 33 -0.95 -5.56 -2.91
CA ALA A 33 0.13 -4.58 -2.88
C ALA A 33 1.48 -5.19 -3.29
N PHE A 34 1.75 -6.43 -2.86
CA PHE A 34 2.97 -7.17 -3.22
C PHE A 34 3.11 -7.34 -4.73
N VAL A 35 2.08 -7.87 -5.40
CA VAL A 35 2.13 -8.09 -6.85
C VAL A 35 2.30 -6.77 -7.62
N ARG A 36 1.64 -5.70 -7.16
CA ARG A 36 1.78 -4.38 -7.77
C ARG A 36 3.15 -3.76 -7.57
N ALA A 37 3.75 -3.98 -6.41
CA ALA A 37 5.10 -3.51 -6.14
C ALA A 37 6.12 -4.19 -7.07
N ILE A 38 6.00 -5.49 -7.28
CA ILE A 38 6.83 -6.23 -8.26
C ILE A 38 6.64 -5.64 -9.66
N ASP A 39 5.40 -5.43 -10.09
CA ASP A 39 5.10 -4.87 -11.43
C ASP A 39 5.70 -3.46 -11.61
N HIS A 40 5.54 -2.58 -10.62
CA HIS A 40 6.07 -1.22 -10.67
C HIS A 40 7.61 -1.20 -10.66
N ILE A 41 8.24 -2.02 -9.83
CA ILE A 41 9.71 -2.05 -9.72
C ILE A 41 10.33 -2.63 -10.99
N ILE A 42 9.76 -3.70 -11.57
CA ILE A 42 10.22 -4.22 -12.86
C ILE A 42 10.08 -3.13 -13.95
N GLY A 43 8.91 -2.46 -14.02
CA GLY A 43 8.72 -1.38 -15.00
C GLY A 43 9.63 -0.17 -14.77
N TRP A 44 9.98 0.14 -13.52
CA TRP A 44 10.96 1.17 -13.19
C TRP A 44 12.36 0.81 -13.71
N LEU A 45 12.79 -0.43 -13.47
CA LEU A 45 14.10 -0.91 -13.91
C LEU A 45 14.25 -1.02 -15.44
N GLU A 46 13.15 -1.17 -16.19
CA GLU A 46 13.17 -1.12 -17.66
C GLU A 46 13.60 0.27 -18.19
N THR A 47 13.35 1.33 -17.41
CA THR A 47 13.68 2.72 -17.78
C THR A 47 14.80 3.32 -16.93
N HIS A 48 15.14 2.72 -15.80
CA HIS A 48 16.17 3.14 -14.85
C HIS A 48 17.04 1.95 -14.44
N PRO A 49 17.77 1.33 -15.38
CA PRO A 49 18.58 0.15 -15.09
C PRO A 49 19.73 0.44 -14.11
N GLU A 50 20.14 1.70 -13.97
CA GLU A 50 21.13 2.17 -12.99
C GLU A 50 20.68 1.98 -11.54
N ASP A 51 19.39 1.83 -11.28
CA ASP A 51 18.84 1.60 -9.93
C ASP A 51 18.85 0.13 -9.51
N ALA A 52 19.30 -0.79 -10.36
CA ALA A 52 19.28 -2.24 -10.06
C ALA A 52 20.08 -2.59 -8.80
N ASP A 53 21.30 -2.05 -8.68
CA ASP A 53 22.15 -2.27 -7.50
C ASP A 53 21.55 -1.65 -6.25
N LEU A 54 20.92 -0.49 -6.37
CA LEU A 54 20.26 0.19 -5.27
C LEU A 54 19.03 -0.62 -4.76
N ILE A 55 18.23 -1.14 -5.67
CA ILE A 55 17.09 -2.01 -5.32
C ILE A 55 17.57 -3.32 -4.68
N ALA A 56 18.69 -3.88 -5.12
CA ALA A 56 19.23 -5.10 -4.57
C ALA A 56 19.78 -4.92 -3.14
N SER A 57 20.40 -3.77 -2.83
CA SER A 57 21.18 -3.55 -1.61
C SER A 57 20.52 -2.60 -0.59
N ASP A 58 19.74 -1.61 -1.02
CA ASP A 58 19.15 -0.60 -0.15
C ASP A 58 17.68 -0.91 0.18
N ARG A 59 17.47 -1.45 1.38
CA ARG A 59 16.14 -1.75 1.90
C ARG A 59 15.24 -0.50 2.05
N LEU A 60 15.81 0.65 2.35
CA LEU A 60 15.05 1.89 2.48
C LEU A 60 14.57 2.39 1.11
N PHE A 61 15.36 2.19 0.06
CA PHE A 61 14.90 2.50 -1.30
C PHE A 61 13.79 1.56 -1.76
N VAL A 62 13.91 0.25 -1.47
CA VAL A 62 12.80 -0.70 -1.73
C VAL A 62 11.54 -0.29 -0.96
N GLN A 63 11.66 0.14 0.29
CA GLN A 63 10.52 0.65 1.05
C GLN A 63 9.89 1.89 0.40
N ARG A 64 10.68 2.78 -0.17
CA ARG A 64 10.15 3.91 -0.95
C ARG A 64 9.38 3.45 -2.20
N CYS A 65 9.85 2.42 -2.88
CA CYS A 65 9.11 1.80 -3.98
C CYS A 65 7.76 1.22 -3.52
N ILE A 66 7.73 0.59 -2.33
CA ILE A 66 6.50 0.08 -1.72
C ILE A 66 5.54 1.23 -1.40
N HIS A 67 6.03 2.28 -0.75
CA HIS A 67 5.22 3.44 -0.40
C HIS A 67 4.60 4.09 -1.63
N GLU A 68 5.38 4.28 -2.70
CA GLU A 68 4.91 4.87 -3.95
C GLU A 68 3.90 3.95 -4.66
N THR A 69 4.11 2.64 -4.62
CA THR A 69 3.14 1.65 -5.10
C THR A 69 1.81 1.78 -4.38
N LEU A 70 1.84 1.85 -3.05
CA LEU A 70 0.65 2.00 -2.22
C LEU A 70 -0.05 3.35 -2.48
N ARG A 71 0.71 4.42 -2.63
CA ARG A 71 0.15 5.74 -2.98
C ARG A 71 -0.66 5.66 -4.27
N LEU A 72 -0.07 5.15 -5.34
CA LEU A 72 -0.72 5.05 -6.63
C LEU A 72 -1.89 4.06 -6.65
N ASN A 73 -1.77 2.98 -5.89
CA ASN A 73 -2.70 1.87 -5.95
C ASN A 73 -3.11 1.40 -4.55
N PRO A 74 -3.84 2.20 -3.79
CA PRO A 74 -4.37 1.76 -2.50
C PRO A 74 -5.19 0.49 -2.67
N SER A 75 -4.94 -0.53 -1.84
CA SER A 75 -5.68 -1.80 -1.90
C SER A 75 -7.19 -1.61 -1.63
N SER A 76 -7.53 -0.57 -0.86
CA SER A 76 -8.90 -0.07 -0.69
C SER A 76 -8.99 1.33 -1.29
N PRO A 77 -9.34 1.47 -2.59
CA PRO A 77 -9.25 2.75 -3.30
C PRO A 77 -10.29 3.78 -2.85
N ILE A 78 -11.33 3.36 -2.14
CA ILE A 78 -12.38 4.25 -1.64
C ILE A 78 -12.63 4.03 -0.14
N GLY A 79 -12.86 5.14 0.58
CA GLY A 79 -13.36 5.14 1.95
C GLY A 79 -14.83 5.60 1.99
N ARG A 80 -15.68 4.90 2.72
CA ARG A 80 -17.09 5.29 2.91
C ARG A 80 -17.31 5.75 4.35
N ARG A 81 -18.04 6.84 4.50
CA ARG A 81 -18.45 7.38 5.81
C ARG A 81 -19.92 7.78 5.75
N ARG A 82 -20.59 7.75 6.90
CA ARG A 82 -21.92 8.31 7.06
C ARG A 82 -21.83 9.54 7.95
N ALA A 83 -22.41 10.65 7.53
CA ALA A 83 -22.47 11.85 8.34
C ALA A 83 -23.43 11.61 9.53
N LEU A 84 -22.94 11.77 10.74
CA LEU A 84 -23.74 11.60 11.97
C LEU A 84 -24.44 12.90 12.39
N ALA A 85 -24.08 14.02 11.78
CA ALA A 85 -24.68 15.34 11.92
C ALA A 85 -24.46 16.12 10.62
N PRO A 86 -25.17 17.22 10.39
CA PRO A 86 -24.88 18.10 9.27
C PRO A 86 -23.46 18.67 9.36
N VAL A 87 -22.71 18.62 8.25
CA VAL A 87 -21.32 19.10 8.18
C VAL A 87 -21.19 20.05 7.00
N ARG A 88 -20.58 21.24 7.22
CA ARG A 88 -20.18 22.14 6.15
C ARG A 88 -18.68 21.99 5.89
N LEU A 89 -18.34 21.62 4.66
CA LEU A 89 -16.94 21.53 4.25
C LEU A 89 -16.33 22.93 4.06
N ARG A 90 -15.00 23.04 4.16
CA ARG A 90 -14.26 24.29 3.87
C ARG A 90 -14.49 24.80 2.44
N SER A 91 -14.80 23.91 1.50
CA SER A 91 -15.18 24.23 0.13
C SER A 91 -16.58 24.88 0.00
N GLY A 92 -17.34 25.00 1.11
CA GLY A 92 -18.68 25.54 1.11
C GLY A 92 -19.79 24.51 0.84
N ILE A 93 -19.45 23.24 0.63
CA ILE A 93 -20.42 22.16 0.40
C ILE A 93 -21.04 21.74 1.74
N ASP A 94 -22.38 21.68 1.79
CA ASP A 94 -23.14 21.19 2.92
C ASP A 94 -23.44 19.70 2.74
N ILE A 95 -23.09 18.90 3.74
CA ILE A 95 -23.37 17.47 3.82
C ILE A 95 -24.45 17.27 4.89
N PRO A 96 -25.66 16.82 4.51
CA PRO A 96 -26.72 16.60 5.49
C PRO A 96 -26.44 15.39 6.36
N GLU A 97 -27.07 15.35 7.54
CA GLU A 97 -27.08 14.18 8.39
C GLU A 97 -27.59 12.95 7.65
N GLY A 98 -26.99 11.78 7.91
CA GLY A 98 -27.32 10.52 7.26
C GLY A 98 -26.72 10.34 5.87
N ALA A 99 -26.15 11.38 5.26
CA ALA A 99 -25.54 11.27 3.93
C ALA A 99 -24.36 10.29 3.92
N VAL A 100 -24.24 9.53 2.85
CA VAL A 100 -23.07 8.68 2.59
C VAL A 100 -22.03 9.48 1.83
N VAL A 101 -20.88 9.68 2.44
CA VAL A 101 -19.72 10.33 1.84
C VAL A 101 -18.76 9.28 1.33
N VAL A 102 -18.40 9.37 0.05
CA VAL A 102 -17.38 8.52 -0.56
C VAL A 102 -16.12 9.34 -0.75
N ILE A 103 -15.03 8.87 -0.17
CA ILE A 103 -13.70 9.46 -0.31
C ILE A 103 -12.93 8.62 -1.32
N ASP A 104 -12.59 9.19 -2.47
CA ASP A 104 -11.76 8.53 -3.48
C ASP A 104 -10.28 8.67 -3.07
N LEU A 105 -9.77 7.68 -2.37
CA LEU A 105 -8.39 7.65 -1.87
C LEU A 105 -7.39 7.55 -3.04
N GLN A 106 -7.76 6.88 -4.12
CA GLN A 106 -6.89 6.72 -5.28
C GLN A 106 -6.74 8.06 -6.02
N GLN A 107 -7.82 8.82 -6.17
CA GLN A 107 -7.77 10.12 -6.81
C GLN A 107 -7.02 11.15 -5.96
N VAL A 108 -7.30 11.19 -4.66
CA VAL A 108 -6.61 12.12 -3.74
C VAL A 108 -5.10 11.85 -3.68
N ASN A 109 -4.69 10.59 -3.74
CA ASN A 109 -3.27 10.21 -3.79
C ASN A 109 -2.58 10.58 -5.12
N ARG A 110 -3.32 11.05 -6.11
CA ARG A 110 -2.83 11.53 -7.41
C ARG A 110 -3.07 13.03 -7.61
N ASP A 111 -3.31 13.76 -6.54
CA ASP A 111 -3.49 15.21 -6.61
C ASP A 111 -2.15 15.89 -6.95
N PRO A 112 -2.04 16.56 -8.12
CA PRO A 112 -0.81 17.23 -8.53
C PRO A 112 -0.42 18.40 -7.62
N VAL A 113 -1.38 19.00 -6.91
CA VAL A 113 -1.11 20.04 -5.92
C VAL A 113 -0.28 19.50 -4.75
N VAL A 114 -0.43 18.22 -4.41
CA VAL A 114 0.27 17.57 -3.29
C VAL A 114 1.50 16.82 -3.78
N PHE A 115 1.39 16.07 -4.89
CA PHE A 115 2.39 15.11 -5.34
C PHE A 115 3.16 15.55 -6.60
N GLY A 116 2.90 16.75 -7.12
CA GLY A 116 3.57 17.28 -8.32
C GLY A 116 2.93 16.84 -9.64
N ASP A 117 3.44 17.37 -10.74
CA ASP A 117 2.84 17.18 -12.09
C ASP A 117 2.84 15.71 -12.54
N ASP A 118 3.82 14.93 -12.06
CA ASP A 118 3.93 13.48 -12.29
C ASP A 118 3.17 12.64 -11.25
N ALA A 119 2.20 13.22 -10.52
CA ALA A 119 1.45 12.55 -9.44
C ALA A 119 0.77 11.23 -9.86
N GLY A 120 0.48 11.05 -11.15
CA GLY A 120 -0.05 9.81 -11.72
C GLY A 120 0.98 8.73 -12.01
N GLU A 121 2.27 9.04 -11.98
CA GLU A 121 3.37 8.17 -12.39
C GLU A 121 4.08 7.55 -11.18
N PHE A 122 4.69 6.38 -11.40
CA PHE A 122 5.51 5.73 -10.37
C PHE A 122 6.88 6.39 -10.33
N ASN A 123 7.18 7.05 -9.20
CA ASN A 123 8.44 7.72 -8.95
C ASN A 123 8.89 7.52 -7.49
N PRO A 124 9.71 6.49 -7.18
CA PRO A 124 10.17 6.25 -5.82
C PRO A 124 11.12 7.34 -5.29
N ARG A 125 11.56 8.24 -6.14
CA ARG A 125 12.42 9.39 -5.79
C ARG A 125 11.64 10.68 -5.58
N ARG A 126 10.30 10.62 -5.62
CA ARG A 126 9.42 11.78 -5.47
C ARG A 126 9.73 12.56 -4.19
N PRO A 127 9.97 13.86 -4.29
CA PRO A 127 10.03 14.75 -3.12
C PRO A 127 8.62 14.88 -2.52
N LEU A 128 8.55 14.87 -1.20
CA LEU A 128 7.28 14.99 -0.49
C LEU A 128 7.23 16.28 0.31
N PRO A 129 6.09 16.99 0.32
CA PRO A 129 5.89 18.12 1.21
C PRO A 129 5.96 17.68 2.69
N PRO A 130 6.37 18.58 3.60
CA PRO A 130 6.36 18.29 5.03
C PRO A 130 4.98 17.83 5.52
N GLY A 131 4.94 16.75 6.31
CA GLY A 131 3.70 16.20 6.87
C GLY A 131 2.88 15.35 5.93
N VAL A 132 3.31 15.15 4.67
CA VAL A 132 2.66 14.23 3.73
C VAL A 132 3.28 12.84 3.86
N ALA A 133 2.45 11.84 4.12
CA ALA A 133 2.90 10.46 4.16
C ALA A 133 3.27 9.96 2.75
N PRO A 134 4.37 9.20 2.57
CA PRO A 134 4.82 8.75 1.25
C PRO A 134 3.83 7.83 0.53
N PHE A 135 2.95 7.17 1.26
CA PHE A 135 1.87 6.36 0.75
C PHE A 135 0.53 7.14 0.63
N GLY A 136 0.54 8.45 0.84
CA GLY A 136 -0.66 9.29 0.85
C GLY A 136 -1.68 8.84 1.89
N LEU A 137 -2.94 8.71 1.48
CA LEU A 137 -4.06 8.26 2.32
C LEU A 137 -4.38 6.76 2.16
N SER A 138 -3.47 5.94 1.67
CA SER A 138 -3.73 4.52 1.39
C SER A 138 -4.08 3.69 2.62
N PHE A 139 -3.66 4.14 3.79
CA PHE A 139 -4.02 3.57 5.09
C PHE A 139 -5.12 4.34 5.82
N ALA A 140 -5.83 5.22 5.12
CA ALA A 140 -6.79 6.17 5.67
C ALA A 140 -6.14 7.15 6.68
N ALA A 141 -6.97 7.87 7.45
CA ALA A 141 -6.51 8.81 8.47
C ALA A 141 -7.55 8.93 9.60
N GLY A 142 -7.12 9.50 10.73
CA GLY A 142 -7.96 9.72 11.92
C GLY A 142 -8.24 8.43 12.68
N MET A 143 -9.40 8.35 13.33
CA MET A 143 -9.75 7.23 14.22
C MET A 143 -9.87 5.87 13.50
N HIS A 144 -9.92 5.86 12.19
CA HIS A 144 -9.99 4.66 11.35
C HIS A 144 -8.71 4.44 10.53
N VAL A 145 -7.57 4.96 10.97
CA VAL A 145 -6.28 4.62 10.37
C VAL A 145 -6.03 3.12 10.46
N CYS A 146 -5.42 2.56 9.42
CA CYS A 146 -5.12 1.13 9.38
C CYS A 146 -4.14 0.74 10.49
N ILE A 147 -4.54 -0.17 11.37
CA ILE A 147 -3.68 -0.65 12.47
C ILE A 147 -2.51 -1.52 11.97
N GLY A 148 -2.61 -2.06 10.75
CA GLY A 148 -1.58 -2.87 10.09
C GLY A 148 -0.61 -2.06 9.24
N GLN A 149 -0.65 -0.73 9.26
CA GLN A 149 0.20 0.13 8.42
C GLN A 149 1.68 -0.19 8.59
N ASP A 150 2.18 -0.15 9.82
CA ASP A 150 3.60 -0.34 10.11
C ASP A 150 4.04 -1.80 9.87
N LEU A 151 3.13 -2.75 10.10
CA LEU A 151 3.39 -4.15 9.77
C LEU A 151 3.51 -4.38 8.25
N ALA A 152 2.65 -3.77 7.47
CA ALA A 152 2.62 -3.95 6.02
C ALA A 152 3.71 -3.11 5.30
N ALA A 153 3.74 -1.80 5.55
CA ALA A 153 4.56 -0.82 4.82
C ALA A 153 5.79 -0.33 5.59
N GLY A 154 5.89 -0.67 6.87
CA GLY A 154 6.94 -0.20 7.76
C GLY A 154 6.71 1.22 8.28
N VAL A 155 7.52 1.60 9.25
CA VAL A 155 7.58 2.97 9.75
C VAL A 155 8.19 3.86 8.67
N VAL A 156 7.71 5.10 8.53
CA VAL A 156 8.29 6.03 7.56
C VAL A 156 9.70 6.43 8.01
N PRO A 157 10.74 6.20 7.17
CA PRO A 157 12.10 6.58 7.54
C PRO A 157 12.25 8.08 7.72
N THR A 158 13.07 8.47 8.68
CA THR A 158 13.49 9.85 8.92
C THR A 158 14.97 10.04 8.56
N PRO A 159 15.45 11.27 8.38
CA PRO A 159 16.88 11.51 8.18
C PRO A 159 17.73 10.84 9.26
N GLY A 160 18.70 10.01 8.86
CA GLY A 160 19.56 9.25 9.77
C GLY A 160 19.01 7.89 10.21
N THR A 161 17.87 7.42 9.70
CA THR A 161 17.40 6.06 9.95
C THR A 161 18.42 5.03 9.47
N SER A 162 18.84 4.13 10.39
CA SER A 162 19.69 2.99 10.06
C SER A 162 18.85 1.87 9.43
N PRO A 163 19.23 1.34 8.26
CA PRO A 163 18.50 0.23 7.64
C PRO A 163 18.45 -1.04 8.49
N ASP A 164 19.46 -1.27 9.34
CA ASP A 164 19.63 -2.51 10.10
C ASP A 164 18.62 -2.62 11.26
N ASP A 165 18.29 -1.49 11.89
CA ASP A 165 17.40 -1.44 13.05
C ASP A 165 16.00 -0.92 12.68
N HIS A 166 15.71 -0.75 11.37
CA HIS A 166 14.50 -0.14 10.90
C HIS A 166 13.39 -1.15 10.61
N LEU A 167 12.18 -0.88 11.10
CA LEU A 167 10.98 -1.62 10.74
C LEU A 167 10.52 -1.23 9.33
N SER A 168 11.04 -1.92 8.33
CA SER A 168 10.77 -1.65 6.91
C SER A 168 9.44 -2.26 6.39
N GLY A 169 8.77 -3.06 7.21
CA GLY A 169 7.50 -3.71 6.89
C GLY A 169 7.63 -5.02 6.09
N LEU A 170 6.57 -5.82 6.15
CA LEU A 170 6.51 -7.13 5.50
C LEU A 170 6.65 -7.04 3.97
N LEU A 171 6.00 -6.05 3.35
CA LEU A 171 6.06 -5.85 1.90
C LEU A 171 7.48 -5.61 1.42
N THR A 172 8.25 -4.76 2.09
CA THR A 172 9.64 -4.45 1.73
C THR A 172 10.50 -5.70 1.76
N GLY A 173 10.48 -6.46 2.85
CA GLY A 173 11.27 -7.69 2.98
C GLY A 173 10.90 -8.75 1.94
N SER A 174 9.60 -8.98 1.75
CA SER A 174 9.11 -9.98 0.81
C SER A 174 9.42 -9.62 -0.65
N VAL A 175 9.22 -8.36 -1.02
CA VAL A 175 9.52 -7.89 -2.39
C VAL A 175 11.02 -7.96 -2.67
N GLN A 176 11.86 -7.49 -1.74
CA GLN A 176 13.32 -7.56 -1.90
C GLN A 176 13.82 -9.00 -2.08
N GLN A 177 13.28 -9.95 -1.33
CA GLN A 177 13.60 -11.37 -1.47
C GLN A 177 13.31 -11.88 -2.89
N VAL A 178 12.12 -11.57 -3.41
CA VAL A 178 11.71 -11.99 -4.75
C VAL A 178 12.53 -11.32 -5.86
N LEU A 179 12.87 -10.03 -5.69
CA LEU A 179 13.76 -9.33 -6.62
C LEU A 179 15.17 -9.94 -6.63
N ASN A 180 15.71 -10.30 -5.47
CA ASN A 180 17.06 -10.87 -5.34
C ASN A 180 17.21 -12.25 -5.98
N ILE A 181 16.14 -13.03 -6.10
CA ILE A 181 16.15 -14.30 -6.85
C ILE A 181 15.93 -14.12 -8.36
N GLY A 182 15.91 -12.88 -8.84
CA GLY A 182 15.86 -12.56 -10.27
C GLY A 182 14.47 -12.74 -10.89
N VAL A 183 13.43 -12.18 -10.24
CA VAL A 183 12.08 -12.15 -10.82
C VAL A 183 12.02 -11.24 -12.04
N ARG A 184 11.34 -11.70 -13.09
CA ARG A 184 11.05 -10.93 -14.32
C ARG A 184 9.68 -11.30 -14.87
N ARG A 185 9.09 -10.41 -15.67
CA ARG A 185 7.84 -10.71 -16.37
C ARG A 185 8.02 -11.90 -17.30
N ASP A 186 6.98 -12.73 -17.41
CA ASP A 186 6.95 -13.77 -18.43
C ASP A 186 6.61 -13.13 -19.79
N PRO A 187 7.51 -13.16 -20.78
CA PRO A 187 7.26 -12.51 -22.06
C PRO A 187 6.23 -13.28 -22.92
N VAL A 188 5.99 -14.55 -22.61
CA VAL A 188 5.05 -15.41 -23.35
C VAL A 188 3.64 -15.32 -22.75
N ASN A 189 3.55 -15.17 -21.45
CA ASN A 189 2.27 -15.11 -20.72
C ASN A 189 2.11 -13.74 -20.04
N PRO A 190 1.49 -12.75 -20.70
CA PRO A 190 1.34 -11.42 -20.12
C PRO A 190 0.41 -11.42 -18.89
N PRO A 191 0.57 -10.44 -18.01
CA PRO A 191 -0.34 -10.25 -16.86
C PRO A 191 -1.78 -9.99 -17.32
N GLU A 192 -2.73 -10.55 -16.58
CA GLU A 192 -4.16 -10.41 -16.83
C GLU A 192 -4.87 -9.69 -15.67
N ARG A 193 -5.73 -8.71 -16.02
CA ARG A 193 -6.57 -8.05 -15.01
C ARG A 193 -7.65 -8.98 -14.51
N ASP A 194 -7.99 -8.84 -13.21
CA ASP A 194 -9.16 -9.53 -12.65
C ASP A 194 -10.43 -8.93 -13.25
N LYS A 195 -11.20 -9.76 -13.96
CA LYS A 195 -12.45 -9.36 -14.62
C LYS A 195 -13.66 -9.41 -13.68
N ASN A 196 -13.50 -9.98 -12.48
CA ASN A 196 -14.58 -10.14 -11.50
C ASN A 196 -14.72 -8.96 -10.54
N THR A 197 -13.88 -7.93 -10.67
CA THR A 197 -13.89 -6.74 -9.84
C THR A 197 -13.73 -5.47 -10.67
N ALA A 198 -14.40 -4.39 -10.26
CA ALA A 198 -14.16 -3.06 -10.83
C ALA A 198 -12.81 -2.46 -10.37
N ARG A 199 -12.14 -3.09 -9.41
CA ARG A 199 -10.82 -2.65 -8.94
C ARG A 199 -9.76 -3.11 -9.93
N PRO A 200 -8.71 -2.30 -10.19
CA PRO A 200 -7.67 -2.64 -11.16
C PRO A 200 -6.68 -3.67 -10.58
N TYR A 201 -7.18 -4.82 -10.12
CA TYR A 201 -6.38 -5.91 -9.59
C TYR A 201 -5.84 -6.81 -10.69
N TRP A 202 -4.70 -7.47 -10.41
CA TRP A 202 -4.21 -8.56 -11.21
C TRP A 202 -4.95 -9.85 -10.83
N GLY A 203 -5.62 -10.49 -11.78
CA GLY A 203 -6.18 -11.82 -11.64
C GLY A 203 -5.12 -12.90 -11.85
N ARG A 204 -4.13 -12.59 -12.71
CA ARG A 204 -2.97 -13.42 -12.98
C ARG A 204 -1.77 -12.55 -13.28
N TYR A 205 -0.64 -12.85 -12.67
CA TYR A 205 0.63 -12.16 -12.89
C TYR A 205 1.77 -13.17 -13.01
N PRO A 206 1.96 -13.79 -14.20
CA PRO A 206 3.03 -14.76 -14.43
C PRO A 206 4.40 -14.11 -14.36
N VAL A 207 5.33 -14.79 -13.71
CA VAL A 207 6.72 -14.37 -13.59
C VAL A 207 7.65 -15.55 -13.84
N LEU A 208 8.86 -15.24 -14.27
CA LEU A 208 9.97 -16.16 -14.37
C LEU A 208 11.01 -15.80 -13.31
N PHE A 209 11.73 -16.80 -12.82
CA PHE A 209 12.82 -16.63 -11.86
C PHE A 209 14.15 -17.04 -12.48
N GLY A 210 15.24 -16.48 -11.96
CA GLY A 210 16.60 -16.73 -12.42
C GLY A 210 17.11 -15.64 -13.35
N LYS A 211 18.43 -15.55 -13.44
CA LYS A 211 19.12 -14.65 -14.38
C LYS A 211 18.89 -15.16 -15.82
N GLU A 212 18.77 -14.25 -16.76
CA GLU A 212 18.92 -14.61 -18.16
C GLU A 212 20.31 -15.22 -18.37
N ALA A 213 20.34 -16.36 -19.09
CA ALA A 213 21.58 -17.05 -19.42
C ALA A 213 22.40 -16.25 -20.43
#